data_1efc2f567eb21bb865189852914b1ff3
#
_entry.id   1efc2f567eb21bb865189852914b1ff3
#
_cell.length_a   1.000
_cell.length_b   1.000
_cell.length_c   1.000
_cell.angle_alpha   90.00
_cell.angle_beta   90.00
_cell.angle_gamma   90.00
#
_symmetry.space_group_name_H-M   'P 1'
#
loop_
_entity.id
_entity.type
_entity.pdbx_description
1 polymer ?
#
loop_
_entity_poly.entity_id
_entity_poly.type
_entity_poly.pdbx_seq_one_letter_code
_entity_poly.pdbx_strand_id
1 'polypeptide(L)'
;MQRTRENGYPITLLVAENCRMNCQLMEAALQRNRYLSVLASTIESVEFIDAFKNLRPNVCIVSSNLKDGATAGFRVTRELRAMNPDARIIILLESSSKPLVIEAFRSGAVGVFSRDEPFDVLCKCIHKVHGGEVWANNQDLQFMVESLAKDAPPSITDAKGVRLLTKRELSLVQLVAEGRTNRDISRELNLSEHTVRNYLFRIFNKLGTSNRLELALYVINQREGNGNHLVGTGQ
;
A
#
# COMPACT_ATOMS: atom_id res chain seq x y z
N MET A 1 11.30 -19.70 -15.79
CA MET A 1 10.62 -20.26 -14.60
C MET A 1 11.56 -20.13 -13.40
N GLN A 2 11.60 -18.96 -12.77
CA GLN A 2 12.45 -18.74 -11.57
C GLN A 2 11.59 -19.00 -10.33
N ARG A 3 11.85 -20.13 -9.67
CA ARG A 3 11.32 -20.42 -8.34
C ARG A 3 11.94 -19.44 -7.35
N THR A 4 11.16 -18.46 -6.90
CA THR A 4 11.47 -17.65 -5.70
C THR A 4 11.61 -18.63 -4.53
N ARG A 5 12.81 -18.68 -3.92
CA ARG A 5 13.02 -19.38 -2.64
C ARG A 5 12.23 -18.60 -1.58
N GLU A 6 11.03 -19.09 -1.30
CA GLU A 6 10.24 -18.63 -0.16
C GLU A 6 10.93 -19.11 1.11
N ASN A 7 11.18 -18.17 2.03
CA ASN A 7 11.57 -18.49 3.41
C ASN A 7 10.48 -19.41 3.99
N GLY A 8 10.88 -20.54 4.56
CA GLY A 8 9.99 -21.65 4.96
C GLY A 8 9.02 -21.35 6.12
N TYR A 9 8.74 -20.10 6.44
CA TYR A 9 7.76 -19.70 7.45
C TYR A 9 6.51 -19.12 6.79
N PRO A 10 5.30 -19.45 7.32
CA PRO A 10 4.06 -18.90 6.80
C PRO A 10 3.99 -17.39 6.97
N ILE A 11 3.30 -16.70 6.05
CA ILE A 11 2.97 -15.28 6.18
C ILE A 11 1.95 -15.15 7.30
N THR A 12 2.29 -14.39 8.34
CA THR A 12 1.40 -14.16 9.48
C THR A 12 0.42 -13.04 9.19
N LEU A 13 -0.84 -13.29 9.49
CA LEU A 13 -1.96 -12.42 9.17
C LEU A 13 -2.70 -11.99 10.44
N LEU A 14 -3.19 -10.75 10.44
CA LEU A 14 -4.18 -10.26 11.39
C LEU A 14 -5.40 -9.81 10.59
N VAL A 15 -6.59 -10.25 10.99
CA VAL A 15 -7.83 -10.03 10.23
C VAL A 15 -8.81 -9.21 11.05
N ALA A 16 -9.41 -8.16 10.46
CA ALA A 16 -10.54 -7.43 11.02
C ALA A 16 -11.74 -7.51 10.08
N GLU A 17 -12.87 -7.93 10.63
CA GLU A 17 -14.13 -8.13 9.93
C GLU A 17 -15.29 -7.43 10.63
N ASN A 18 -16.41 -7.24 9.91
CA ASN A 18 -17.58 -6.57 10.44
C ASN A 18 -18.42 -7.43 11.41
N CYS A 19 -18.29 -8.76 11.34
CA CYS A 19 -19.00 -9.69 12.22
C CYS A 19 -18.19 -10.96 12.48
N ARG A 20 -18.53 -11.67 13.56
CA ARG A 20 -17.83 -12.91 13.99
C ARG A 20 -17.90 -14.03 12.96
N MET A 21 -19.01 -14.17 12.26
CA MET A 21 -19.15 -15.19 11.23
C MET A 21 -18.14 -14.98 10.09
N ASN A 22 -17.98 -13.72 9.64
CA ASN A 22 -17.00 -13.39 8.60
C ASN A 22 -15.57 -13.61 9.09
N CYS A 23 -15.25 -13.29 10.35
CA CYS A 23 -13.96 -13.65 10.95
C CYS A 23 -13.68 -15.15 10.85
N GLN A 24 -14.61 -15.99 11.30
CA GLN A 24 -14.46 -17.44 11.30
C GLN A 24 -14.33 -18.02 9.88
N LEU A 25 -15.15 -17.55 8.94
CA LEU A 25 -15.09 -17.99 7.53
C LEU A 25 -13.77 -17.60 6.88
N MET A 26 -13.32 -16.35 7.09
CA MET A 26 -12.06 -15.85 6.55
C MET A 26 -10.87 -16.62 7.13
N GLU A 27 -10.85 -16.82 8.44
CA GLU A 27 -9.82 -17.60 9.13
C GLU A 27 -9.76 -19.04 8.60
N ALA A 28 -10.90 -19.73 8.56
CA ALA A 28 -10.98 -21.10 8.06
C ALA A 28 -10.55 -21.22 6.58
N ALA A 29 -10.88 -20.21 5.76
CA ALA A 29 -10.48 -20.19 4.36
C ALA A 29 -8.98 -19.93 4.19
N LEU A 30 -8.42 -18.98 4.92
CA LEU A 30 -6.99 -18.62 4.84
C LEU A 30 -6.09 -19.74 5.39
N GLN A 31 -6.48 -20.40 6.46
CA GLN A 31 -5.74 -21.51 7.07
C GLN A 31 -5.63 -22.76 6.17
N ARG A 32 -6.48 -22.89 5.13
CA ARG A 32 -6.31 -23.97 4.12
C ARG A 32 -5.04 -23.79 3.30
N ASN A 33 -4.50 -22.60 3.23
CA ASN A 33 -3.23 -22.34 2.55
C ASN A 33 -2.07 -22.47 3.56
N ARG A 34 -1.27 -23.53 3.45
CA ARG A 34 -0.14 -23.82 4.33
C ARG A 34 0.91 -22.71 4.44
N TYR A 35 0.89 -21.75 3.52
CA TYR A 35 1.80 -20.61 3.52
C TYR A 35 1.25 -19.38 4.25
N LEU A 36 0.04 -19.45 4.77
CA LEU A 36 -0.63 -18.38 5.50
C LEU A 36 -0.95 -18.85 6.93
N SER A 37 -0.82 -17.97 7.90
CA SER A 37 -1.15 -18.23 9.30
C SER A 37 -1.89 -17.04 9.89
N VAL A 38 -3.15 -17.22 10.25
CA VAL A 38 -3.94 -16.19 10.92
C VAL A 38 -3.60 -16.21 12.40
N LEU A 39 -3.01 -15.14 12.92
CA LEU A 39 -2.62 -14.99 14.32
C LEU A 39 -3.82 -14.66 15.20
N ALA A 40 -4.72 -13.81 14.71
CA ALA A 40 -5.96 -13.45 15.36
C ALA A 40 -6.96 -12.85 14.34
N SER A 41 -8.25 -12.90 14.69
CA SER A 41 -9.31 -12.20 13.98
C SER A 41 -10.20 -11.44 14.97
N THR A 42 -10.57 -10.21 14.63
CA THR A 42 -11.38 -9.32 15.51
C THR A 42 -12.47 -8.63 14.72
N ILE A 43 -13.43 -8.04 15.44
CA ILE A 43 -14.53 -7.27 14.84
C ILE A 43 -14.51 -5.80 15.26
N GLU A 44 -13.69 -5.43 16.23
CA GLU A 44 -13.61 -4.10 16.82
C GLU A 44 -12.24 -3.46 16.59
N SER A 45 -12.22 -2.17 16.32
CA SER A 45 -10.99 -1.42 16.02
C SER A 45 -9.97 -1.48 17.16
N VAL A 46 -10.42 -1.34 18.40
CA VAL A 46 -9.52 -1.31 19.58
C VAL A 46 -8.80 -2.64 19.75
N GLU A 47 -9.55 -3.76 19.69
CA GLU A 47 -8.96 -5.11 19.79
C GLU A 47 -7.95 -5.36 18.67
N PHE A 48 -8.24 -4.89 17.46
CA PHE A 48 -7.36 -5.04 16.32
C PHE A 48 -6.04 -4.28 16.50
N ILE A 49 -6.11 -3.04 16.95
CA ILE A 49 -4.94 -2.20 17.18
C ILE A 49 -4.05 -2.80 18.27
N ASP A 50 -4.63 -3.31 19.35
CA ASP A 50 -3.89 -3.95 20.42
C ASP A 50 -3.26 -5.29 19.98
N ALA A 51 -3.99 -6.09 19.19
CA ALA A 51 -3.46 -7.30 18.57
C ALA A 51 -2.29 -6.98 17.63
N PHE A 52 -2.38 -5.91 16.82
CA PHE A 52 -1.31 -5.47 15.93
C PHE A 52 -0.01 -5.15 16.69
N LYS A 53 -0.10 -4.40 17.79
CA LYS A 53 1.05 -4.05 18.65
C LYS A 53 1.75 -5.28 19.21
N ASN A 54 0.94 -6.24 19.68
CA ASN A 54 1.43 -7.42 20.38
C ASN A 54 1.94 -8.53 19.46
N LEU A 55 1.23 -8.79 18.36
CA LEU A 55 1.48 -9.94 17.49
C LEU A 55 2.41 -9.62 16.30
N ARG A 56 2.54 -8.36 15.92
CA ARG A 56 3.40 -7.89 14.80
C ARG A 56 3.22 -8.70 13.51
N PRO A 57 2.01 -8.75 12.95
CA PRO A 57 1.72 -9.56 11.76
C PRO A 57 2.52 -9.08 10.54
N ASN A 58 2.74 -9.98 9.58
CA ASN A 58 3.37 -9.61 8.30
C ASN A 58 2.41 -8.80 7.41
N VAL A 59 1.12 -9.14 7.42
CA VAL A 59 0.07 -8.46 6.64
C VAL A 59 -1.20 -8.35 7.50
N CYS A 60 -1.82 -7.18 7.45
CA CYS A 60 -3.13 -6.90 8.02
C CYS A 60 -4.19 -6.94 6.92
N ILE A 61 -5.30 -7.61 7.16
CA ILE A 61 -6.49 -7.61 6.31
C ILE A 61 -7.60 -6.94 7.08
N VAL A 62 -8.10 -5.82 6.59
CA VAL A 62 -9.05 -4.97 7.34
C VAL A 62 -10.26 -4.70 6.47
N SER A 63 -11.43 -5.12 6.91
CA SER A 63 -12.70 -4.70 6.28
C SER A 63 -12.86 -3.18 6.41
N SER A 64 -13.29 -2.49 5.34
CA SER A 64 -13.61 -1.06 5.41
C SER A 64 -14.65 -0.77 6.49
N ASN A 65 -15.53 -1.72 6.70
CA ASN A 65 -16.64 -1.73 7.64
C ASN A 65 -16.31 -2.61 8.85
N LEU A 66 -16.28 -2.08 10.04
CA LEU A 66 -16.13 -2.87 11.27
C LEU A 66 -17.38 -2.68 12.15
N LYS A 67 -17.49 -3.44 13.24
CA LYS A 67 -18.61 -3.36 14.17
C LYS A 67 -18.83 -1.93 14.71
N ASP A 68 -17.75 -1.18 14.89
CA ASP A 68 -17.75 0.19 15.43
C ASP A 68 -17.87 1.29 14.36
N GLY A 69 -18.18 0.94 13.11
CA GLY A 69 -18.54 1.93 12.08
C GLY A 69 -18.22 1.56 10.65
N ALA A 70 -19.00 2.14 9.73
CA ALA A 70 -18.92 1.90 8.28
C ALA A 70 -17.59 2.35 7.62
N THR A 71 -16.80 3.18 8.30
CA THR A 71 -15.51 3.68 7.83
C THR A 71 -14.38 3.41 8.83
N ALA A 72 -14.65 2.57 9.82
CA ALA A 72 -13.72 2.30 10.90
C ALA A 72 -12.43 1.63 10.41
N GLY A 73 -12.52 0.80 9.37
CA GLY A 73 -11.35 0.18 8.75
C GLY A 73 -10.35 1.19 8.19
N PHE A 74 -10.80 2.28 7.58
CA PHE A 74 -9.91 3.33 7.09
C PHE A 74 -9.25 4.09 8.25
N ARG A 75 -9.99 4.33 9.35
CA ARG A 75 -9.44 4.96 10.55
C ARG A 75 -8.35 4.08 11.18
N VAL A 76 -8.63 2.80 11.35
CA VAL A 76 -7.66 1.81 11.84
C VAL A 76 -6.42 1.79 10.96
N THR A 77 -6.59 1.77 9.64
CA THR A 77 -5.47 1.78 8.69
C THR A 77 -4.57 2.99 8.89
N ARG A 78 -5.13 4.20 9.03
CA ARG A 78 -4.34 5.42 9.31
C ARG A 78 -3.58 5.31 10.63
N GLU A 79 -4.23 4.78 11.68
CA GLU A 79 -3.62 4.63 13.00
C GLU A 79 -2.46 3.60 12.97
N LEU A 80 -2.63 2.47 12.31
CA LEU A 80 -1.57 1.48 12.14
C LEU A 80 -0.38 2.06 11.37
N ARG A 81 -0.64 2.82 10.30
CA ARG A 81 0.40 3.48 9.50
C ARG A 81 1.13 4.56 10.27
N ALA A 82 0.44 5.29 11.15
CA ALA A 82 1.07 6.26 12.04
C ALA A 82 1.99 5.58 13.07
N MET A 83 1.60 4.41 13.59
CA MET A 83 2.40 3.62 14.52
C MET A 83 3.56 2.88 13.84
N ASN A 84 3.31 2.32 12.67
CA ASN A 84 4.30 1.59 11.88
C ASN A 84 4.14 1.94 10.39
N PRO A 85 4.98 2.85 9.87
CA PRO A 85 4.98 3.24 8.46
C PRO A 85 5.21 2.07 7.48
N ASP A 86 5.76 0.96 7.93
CA ASP A 86 6.00 -0.24 7.12
C ASP A 86 4.83 -1.24 7.18
N ALA A 87 3.76 -0.95 7.92
CA ALA A 87 2.60 -1.83 8.03
C ALA A 87 2.01 -2.14 6.65
N ARG A 88 1.84 -3.42 6.35
CA ARG A 88 1.27 -3.91 5.10
C ARG A 88 -0.20 -4.20 5.31
N ILE A 89 -1.04 -3.32 4.79
CA ILE A 89 -2.47 -3.35 5.06
C ILE A 89 -3.23 -3.50 3.75
N ILE A 90 -4.10 -4.51 3.69
CA ILE A 90 -5.07 -4.75 2.63
C ILE A 90 -6.43 -4.33 3.17
N ILE A 91 -7.10 -3.41 2.49
CA ILE A 91 -8.50 -3.06 2.78
C ILE A 91 -9.41 -3.95 1.96
N LEU A 92 -10.37 -4.59 2.65
CA LEU A 92 -11.47 -5.31 2.01
C LEU A 92 -12.65 -4.35 1.82
N LEU A 93 -13.10 -4.21 0.58
CA LEU A 93 -14.29 -3.45 0.20
C LEU A 93 -15.44 -4.40 -0.12
N GLU A 94 -16.66 -4.04 0.23
CA GLU A 94 -17.86 -4.78 -0.20
C GLU A 94 -18.02 -4.74 -1.73
N SER A 95 -17.71 -3.59 -2.33
CA SER A 95 -17.64 -3.40 -3.78
C SER A 95 -16.62 -2.32 -4.12
N SER A 96 -15.97 -2.45 -5.26
CA SER A 96 -15.05 -1.42 -5.76
C SER A 96 -15.84 -0.22 -6.27
N SER A 97 -15.82 0.87 -5.50
CA SER A 97 -16.31 2.17 -5.93
C SER A 97 -15.20 3.20 -5.82
N LYS A 98 -15.19 4.17 -6.76
CA LYS A 98 -14.15 5.20 -6.83
C LYS A 98 -13.87 5.91 -5.50
N PRO A 99 -14.89 6.38 -4.73
CA PRO A 99 -14.63 7.03 -3.45
C PRO A 99 -13.97 6.13 -2.41
N LEU A 100 -14.40 4.85 -2.33
CA LEU A 100 -13.88 3.90 -1.35
C LEU A 100 -12.45 3.46 -1.68
N VAL A 101 -12.15 3.23 -2.96
CA VAL A 101 -10.81 2.90 -3.41
C VAL A 101 -9.83 4.04 -3.11
N ILE A 102 -10.20 5.28 -3.43
CA ILE A 102 -9.39 6.46 -3.14
C ILE A 102 -9.17 6.59 -1.63
N GLU A 103 -10.21 6.42 -0.83
CA GLU A 103 -10.12 6.52 0.63
C GLU A 103 -9.23 5.42 1.23
N ALA A 104 -9.31 4.19 0.70
CA ALA A 104 -8.45 3.09 1.13
C ALA A 104 -6.96 3.44 0.95
N PHE A 105 -6.57 3.89 -0.23
CA PHE A 105 -5.18 4.29 -0.48
C PHE A 105 -4.77 5.53 0.30
N ARG A 106 -5.63 6.54 0.42
CA ARG A 106 -5.39 7.74 1.25
C ARG A 106 -5.25 7.41 2.74
N SER A 107 -5.91 6.35 3.21
CA SER A 107 -5.70 5.87 4.58
C SER A 107 -4.36 5.16 4.80
N GLY A 108 -3.61 4.89 3.72
CA GLY A 108 -2.30 4.25 3.77
C GLY A 108 -2.32 2.75 3.48
N ALA A 109 -3.43 2.20 2.97
CA ALA A 109 -3.46 0.82 2.49
C ALA A 109 -2.46 0.62 1.34
N VAL A 110 -1.85 -0.55 1.26
CA VAL A 110 -0.98 -0.97 0.16
C VAL A 110 -1.66 -2.00 -0.74
N GLY A 111 -2.85 -2.46 -0.35
CA GLY A 111 -3.71 -3.31 -1.15
C GLY A 111 -5.18 -2.95 -0.97
N VAL A 112 -5.94 -3.00 -2.06
CA VAL A 112 -7.40 -2.93 -2.06
C VAL A 112 -7.92 -4.21 -2.70
N PHE A 113 -8.90 -4.82 -2.08
CA PHE A 113 -9.51 -6.06 -2.56
C PHE A 113 -11.04 -5.96 -2.44
N SER A 114 -11.75 -6.22 -3.53
CA SER A 114 -13.21 -6.30 -3.52
C SER A 114 -13.67 -7.71 -3.15
N ARG A 115 -14.71 -7.81 -2.33
CA ARG A 115 -15.35 -9.11 -2.00
C ARG A 115 -16.04 -9.76 -3.20
N ASP A 116 -16.26 -9.01 -4.28
CA ASP A 116 -16.76 -9.55 -5.55
C ASP A 116 -15.72 -10.41 -6.27
N GLU A 117 -14.43 -10.31 -5.88
CA GLU A 117 -13.36 -11.09 -6.46
C GLU A 117 -13.24 -12.49 -5.82
N PRO A 118 -12.78 -13.50 -6.57
CA PRO A 118 -12.60 -14.85 -6.04
C PRO A 118 -11.57 -14.91 -4.90
N PHE A 119 -11.78 -15.80 -3.93
CA PHE A 119 -10.92 -15.91 -2.74
C PHE A 119 -9.46 -16.27 -3.07
N ASP A 120 -9.21 -17.03 -4.12
CA ASP A 120 -7.84 -17.36 -4.55
C ASP A 120 -7.06 -16.12 -5.03
N VAL A 121 -7.77 -15.08 -5.51
CA VAL A 121 -7.18 -13.78 -5.84
C VAL A 121 -6.76 -13.03 -4.58
N LEU A 122 -7.51 -13.15 -3.46
CA LEU A 122 -7.08 -12.61 -2.17
C LEU A 122 -5.77 -13.25 -1.69
N CYS A 123 -5.62 -14.56 -1.84
CA CYS A 123 -4.37 -15.22 -1.51
C CYS A 123 -3.18 -14.67 -2.33
N LYS A 124 -3.38 -14.41 -3.62
CA LYS A 124 -2.37 -13.77 -4.48
C LYS A 124 -2.06 -12.33 -4.01
N CYS A 125 -3.10 -11.56 -3.67
CA CYS A 125 -2.98 -10.22 -3.12
C CYS A 125 -2.10 -10.22 -1.86
N ILE A 126 -2.35 -11.13 -0.91
CA ILE A 126 -1.57 -11.26 0.33
C ILE A 126 -0.08 -11.51 0.02
N HIS A 127 0.23 -12.44 -0.88
CA HIS A 127 1.61 -12.73 -1.26
C HIS A 127 2.30 -11.53 -1.91
N LYS A 128 1.62 -10.81 -2.79
CA LYS A 128 2.14 -9.62 -3.46
C LYS A 128 2.40 -8.49 -2.47
N VAL A 129 1.44 -8.20 -1.61
CA VAL A 129 1.56 -7.19 -0.55
C VAL A 129 2.67 -7.55 0.44
N HIS A 130 2.79 -8.84 0.82
CA HIS A 130 3.90 -9.31 1.63
C HIS A 130 5.25 -9.12 0.92
N GLY A 131 5.32 -9.27 -0.40
CA GLY A 131 6.50 -8.98 -1.22
C GLY A 131 6.85 -7.49 -1.34
N GLY A 132 5.98 -6.59 -0.87
CA GLY A 132 6.15 -5.14 -0.96
C GLY A 132 5.57 -4.51 -2.24
N GLU A 133 4.77 -5.27 -2.98
CA GLU A 133 4.04 -4.78 -4.15
C GLU A 133 2.72 -4.11 -3.70
N VAL A 134 2.24 -3.15 -4.47
CA VAL A 134 0.89 -2.60 -4.32
C VAL A 134 -0.08 -3.52 -5.05
N TRP A 135 -1.25 -3.77 -4.44
CA TRP A 135 -2.33 -4.52 -5.07
C TRP A 135 -3.53 -3.63 -5.33
N ALA A 136 -3.90 -3.53 -6.60
CA ALA A 136 -5.13 -2.92 -7.08
C ALA A 136 -5.50 -3.56 -8.42
N ASN A 137 -6.78 -3.71 -8.71
CA ASN A 137 -7.19 -4.10 -10.05
C ASN A 137 -7.07 -2.91 -11.03
N ASN A 138 -7.21 -3.15 -12.33
CA ASN A 138 -7.04 -2.11 -13.35
C ASN A 138 -8.03 -0.94 -13.17
N GLN A 139 -9.25 -1.20 -12.73
CA GLN A 139 -10.26 -0.17 -12.48
C GLN A 139 -9.89 0.69 -11.26
N ASP A 140 -9.41 0.06 -10.19
CA ASP A 140 -8.96 0.75 -8.98
C ASP A 140 -7.76 1.66 -9.29
N LEU A 141 -6.82 1.19 -10.12
CA LEU A 141 -5.71 2.01 -10.60
C LEU A 141 -6.18 3.20 -11.41
N GLN A 142 -7.17 3.02 -12.31
CA GLN A 142 -7.75 4.12 -13.07
C GLN A 142 -8.38 5.17 -12.15
N PHE A 143 -9.12 4.76 -11.12
CA PHE A 143 -9.70 5.66 -10.14
C PHE A 143 -8.63 6.50 -9.42
N MET A 144 -7.50 5.90 -9.08
CA MET A 144 -6.38 6.60 -8.46
C MET A 144 -5.74 7.60 -9.42
N VAL A 145 -5.45 7.22 -10.65
CA VAL A 145 -4.89 8.11 -11.68
C VAL A 145 -5.80 9.32 -11.91
N GLU A 146 -7.10 9.10 -12.06
CA GLU A 146 -8.07 10.20 -12.24
C GLU A 146 -8.20 11.11 -11.01
N SER A 147 -8.03 10.58 -9.80
CA SER A 147 -8.04 11.38 -8.57
C SER A 147 -6.84 12.30 -8.52
N LEU A 148 -5.66 11.80 -8.87
CA LEU A 148 -4.41 12.56 -8.84
C LEU A 148 -4.33 13.60 -9.98
N ALA A 149 -4.93 13.32 -11.13
CA ALA A 149 -5.03 14.29 -12.23
C ALA A 149 -5.90 15.51 -11.87
N LYS A 150 -6.81 15.38 -10.89
CA LYS A 150 -7.65 16.48 -10.42
C LYS A 150 -7.00 17.28 -9.29
N ASP A 151 -6.22 16.63 -8.45
CA ASP A 151 -5.45 17.25 -7.39
C ASP A 151 -4.04 17.52 -7.97
N ALA A 152 -3.83 18.66 -8.66
CA ALA A 152 -2.52 19.00 -9.19
C ALA A 152 -1.47 18.94 -8.08
N PRO A 153 -0.43 18.08 -8.20
CA PRO A 153 0.54 17.92 -7.13
C PRO A 153 1.34 19.19 -6.93
N PRO A 154 1.68 19.55 -5.69
CA PRO A 154 2.64 20.60 -5.44
C PRO A 154 3.98 20.26 -6.11
N SER A 155 4.60 21.22 -6.77
CA SER A 155 5.90 21.07 -7.43
C SER A 155 6.96 20.48 -6.47
N ILE A 156 7.84 19.61 -6.96
CA ILE A 156 8.97 18.99 -6.20
C ILE A 156 9.93 20.05 -5.66
N THR A 157 9.81 21.25 -6.11
CA THR A 157 10.47 22.43 -5.56
C THR A 157 9.53 23.11 -4.57
N ASP A 158 10.07 23.50 -3.41
CA ASP A 158 9.37 24.46 -2.55
C ASP A 158 9.14 25.77 -3.33
N ALA A 159 8.36 26.70 -2.76
CA ALA A 159 8.09 28.01 -3.35
C ALA A 159 9.38 28.83 -3.66
N LYS A 160 10.56 28.33 -3.30
CA LYS A 160 11.89 28.93 -3.51
C LYS A 160 12.77 28.15 -4.49
N GLY A 161 12.25 27.12 -5.16
CA GLY A 161 12.99 26.30 -6.15
C GLY A 161 14.03 25.34 -5.58
N VAL A 162 13.99 25.04 -4.28
CA VAL A 162 14.95 24.14 -3.62
C VAL A 162 14.55 22.69 -3.83
N ARG A 163 15.49 21.82 -4.25
CA ARG A 163 15.28 20.40 -4.43
C ARG A 163 14.95 19.71 -3.10
N LEU A 164 13.76 19.16 -2.98
CA LEU A 164 13.29 18.44 -1.79
C LEU A 164 13.96 17.08 -1.59
N LEU A 165 14.43 16.45 -2.66
CA LEU A 165 15.04 15.11 -2.64
C LEU A 165 16.54 15.15 -2.96
N THR A 166 17.32 14.38 -2.23
CA THR A 166 18.73 14.12 -2.53
C THR A 166 18.86 13.25 -3.79
N LYS A 167 20.06 13.21 -4.40
CA LYS A 167 20.34 12.36 -5.58
C LYS A 167 20.01 10.88 -5.31
N ARG A 168 20.29 10.37 -4.10
CA ARG A 168 20.02 8.99 -3.71
C ARG A 168 18.51 8.72 -3.56
N GLU A 169 17.77 9.65 -2.97
CA GLU A 169 16.33 9.58 -2.87
C GLU A 169 15.65 9.66 -4.24
N LEU A 170 16.17 10.47 -5.17
CA LEU A 170 15.68 10.53 -6.55
C LEU A 170 15.86 9.20 -7.29
N SER A 171 17.05 8.56 -7.18
CA SER A 171 17.28 7.24 -7.79
C SER A 171 16.30 6.19 -7.26
N LEU A 172 16.04 6.20 -5.94
CA LEU A 172 15.09 5.27 -5.33
C LEU A 172 13.66 5.51 -5.81
N VAL A 173 13.26 6.77 -5.90
CA VAL A 173 11.94 7.18 -6.38
C VAL A 173 11.72 6.80 -7.85
N GLN A 174 12.76 6.88 -8.68
CA GLN A 174 12.69 6.43 -10.08
C GLN A 174 12.41 4.93 -10.18
N LEU A 175 13.09 4.11 -9.40
CA LEU A 175 12.87 2.65 -9.36
C LEU A 175 11.48 2.30 -8.82
N VAL A 176 10.95 3.09 -7.89
CA VAL A 176 9.56 2.96 -7.44
C VAL A 176 8.58 3.23 -8.58
N ALA A 177 8.80 4.27 -9.37
CA ALA A 177 7.97 4.61 -10.54
C ALA A 177 8.05 3.55 -11.65
N GLU A 178 9.16 2.82 -11.73
CA GLU A 178 9.34 1.66 -12.62
C GLU A 178 8.68 0.37 -12.10
N GLY A 179 8.00 0.43 -10.95
CA GLY A 179 7.33 -0.72 -10.35
C GLY A 179 8.25 -1.72 -9.65
N ARG A 180 9.53 -1.39 -9.39
CA ARG A 180 10.48 -2.28 -8.73
C ARG A 180 10.08 -2.55 -7.28
N THR A 181 10.18 -3.79 -6.82
CA THR A 181 9.95 -4.13 -5.40
C THR A 181 11.08 -3.60 -4.50
N ASN A 182 10.85 -3.52 -3.18
CA ASN A 182 11.91 -3.11 -2.24
C ASN A 182 13.14 -4.03 -2.33
N ARG A 183 12.93 -5.31 -2.63
CA ARG A 183 13.98 -6.30 -2.83
C ARG A 183 14.80 -6.01 -4.09
N ASP A 184 14.15 -5.63 -5.18
CA ASP A 184 14.84 -5.28 -6.43
C ASP A 184 15.62 -3.98 -6.26
N ILE A 185 15.01 -2.97 -5.62
CA ILE A 185 15.65 -1.68 -5.29
C ILE A 185 16.86 -1.91 -4.38
N SER A 186 16.74 -2.79 -3.39
CA SER A 186 17.86 -3.10 -2.48
C SER A 186 19.05 -3.69 -3.21
N ARG A 187 18.82 -4.57 -4.17
CA ARG A 187 19.86 -5.17 -5.01
C ARG A 187 20.49 -4.14 -5.95
N GLU A 188 19.67 -3.34 -6.62
CA GLU A 188 20.14 -2.37 -7.61
C GLU A 188 20.94 -1.22 -6.99
N LEU A 189 20.50 -0.74 -5.82
CA LEU A 189 21.17 0.34 -5.10
C LEU A 189 22.23 -0.15 -4.09
N ASN A 190 22.43 -1.46 -3.99
CA ASN A 190 23.34 -2.11 -3.03
C ASN A 190 23.04 -1.67 -1.58
N LEU A 191 21.78 -1.82 -1.18
CA LEU A 191 21.23 -1.49 0.14
C LEU A 191 20.56 -2.70 0.77
N SER A 192 20.30 -2.66 2.09
CA SER A 192 19.39 -3.61 2.70
C SER A 192 17.92 -3.24 2.40
N GLU A 193 17.01 -4.21 2.37
CA GLU A 193 15.56 -3.92 2.23
C GLU A 193 15.04 -3.01 3.35
N HIS A 194 15.61 -3.13 4.56
CA HIS A 194 15.29 -2.26 5.67
C HIS A 194 15.71 -0.80 5.38
N THR A 195 16.89 -0.61 4.81
CA THR A 195 17.38 0.72 4.41
C THR A 195 16.50 1.34 3.33
N VAL A 196 16.06 0.55 2.33
CA VAL A 196 15.12 1.02 1.29
C VAL A 196 13.80 1.49 1.92
N ARG A 197 13.25 0.75 2.89
CA ARG A 197 12.04 1.15 3.62
C ARG A 197 12.22 2.48 4.36
N ASN A 198 13.33 2.65 5.05
CA ASN A 198 13.63 3.89 5.77
C ASN A 198 13.76 5.09 4.81
N TYR A 199 14.34 4.90 3.62
CA TYR A 199 14.36 5.93 2.59
C TYR A 199 12.95 6.27 2.11
N LEU A 200 12.13 5.27 1.81
CA LEU A 200 10.74 5.48 1.36
C LEU A 200 9.94 6.26 2.40
N PHE A 201 10.06 5.93 3.68
CA PHE A 201 9.40 6.66 4.74
C PHE A 201 9.78 8.14 4.77
N ARG A 202 11.08 8.45 4.68
CA ARG A 202 11.56 9.84 4.61
C ARG A 202 11.05 10.58 3.37
N ILE A 203 11.02 9.89 2.23
CA ILE A 203 10.52 10.43 0.97
C ILE A 203 9.03 10.72 1.06
N PHE A 204 8.23 9.81 1.62
CA PHE A 204 6.80 10.02 1.84
C PHE A 204 6.56 11.29 2.66
N ASN A 205 7.28 11.45 3.77
CA ASN A 205 7.16 12.65 4.61
C ASN A 205 7.61 13.93 3.90
N LYS A 206 8.66 13.87 3.08
CA LYS A 206 9.17 15.03 2.33
C LYS A 206 8.24 15.49 1.22
N LEU A 207 7.57 14.54 0.55
CA LEU A 207 6.70 14.80 -0.59
C LEU A 207 5.23 14.88 -0.23
N GLY A 208 4.87 14.62 1.04
CA GLY A 208 3.49 14.61 1.51
C GLY A 208 2.66 13.46 0.92
N THR A 209 3.32 12.37 0.45
CA THR A 209 2.66 11.19 -0.08
C THR A 209 2.42 10.17 1.03
N SER A 210 1.29 9.44 0.99
CA SER A 210 0.90 8.52 2.04
C SER A 210 1.29 7.07 1.75
N ASN A 211 1.58 6.74 0.50
CA ASN A 211 1.88 5.38 0.07
C ASN A 211 2.71 5.32 -1.22
N ARG A 212 3.17 4.09 -1.54
CA ARG A 212 4.03 3.81 -2.70
C ARG A 212 3.39 4.15 -4.04
N LEU A 213 2.09 3.89 -4.19
CA LEU A 213 1.37 4.18 -5.43
C LEU A 213 1.30 5.69 -5.67
N GLU A 214 0.97 6.43 -4.63
CA GLU A 214 0.93 7.90 -4.67
C GLU A 214 2.29 8.49 -5.02
N LEU A 215 3.38 7.93 -4.46
CA LEU A 215 4.74 8.30 -4.81
C LEU A 215 5.08 8.00 -6.28
N ALA A 216 4.74 6.81 -6.78
CA ALA A 216 5.01 6.42 -8.16
C ALA A 216 4.30 7.36 -9.14
N LEU A 217 3.04 7.64 -8.91
CA LEU A 217 2.24 8.54 -9.74
C LEU A 217 2.72 10.00 -9.65
N TYR A 218 3.12 10.45 -8.48
CA TYR A 218 3.75 11.76 -8.29
C TYR A 218 4.93 11.96 -9.23
N VAL A 219 5.79 10.93 -9.36
CA VAL A 219 6.99 10.98 -10.23
C VAL A 219 6.65 10.94 -11.71
N ILE A 220 5.69 10.11 -12.09
CA ILE A 220 5.25 10.00 -13.49
C ILE A 220 4.70 11.36 -13.97
N ASN A 221 3.84 11.99 -13.21
CA ASN A 221 3.26 13.30 -13.55
C ASN A 221 4.32 14.41 -13.64
N GLN A 222 5.37 14.35 -12.82
CA GLN A 222 6.49 15.32 -12.90
C GLN A 222 7.34 15.14 -14.18
N ARG A 223 7.43 13.93 -14.72
CA ARG A 223 8.14 13.69 -16.00
C ARG A 223 7.37 14.25 -17.19
N GLU A 224 6.04 14.13 -17.19
CA GLU A 224 5.19 14.64 -18.26
C GLU A 224 5.08 16.19 -18.24
N GLY A 225 5.03 16.80 -17.04
CA GLY A 225 4.98 18.26 -16.89
C GLY A 225 6.27 18.98 -17.34
N ASN A 226 7.43 18.33 -17.19
CA ASN A 226 8.72 18.88 -17.65
C ASN A 226 8.99 18.66 -19.15
N GLY A 227 8.24 17.78 -19.81
CA GLY A 227 8.36 17.54 -21.26
C GLY A 227 7.69 18.61 -22.14
N ASN A 228 6.79 19.41 -21.58
CA ASN A 228 5.97 20.37 -22.35
C ASN A 228 6.53 21.80 -22.39
N HIS A 229 7.72 22.07 -21.82
CA HIS A 229 8.34 23.40 -21.81
C HIS A 229 9.45 23.58 -22.87
N LEU A 230 9.67 22.62 -23.77
CA LEU A 230 10.72 22.72 -24.78
C LEU A 230 10.22 22.79 -26.25
N VAL A 231 8.95 23.15 -26.50
CA VAL A 231 8.50 23.46 -27.86
C VAL A 231 7.74 24.78 -27.85
N GLY A 232 8.43 25.85 -28.14
CA GLY A 232 7.76 27.14 -28.42
C GLY A 232 8.60 28.38 -28.19
N THR A 233 9.73 28.52 -28.90
CA THR A 233 10.19 29.84 -29.37
C THR A 233 11.13 29.65 -30.57
N GLY A 234 10.53 29.76 -31.70
CA GLY A 234 11.22 29.85 -32.99
C GLY A 234 10.30 30.47 -34.00
N GLN A 235 10.11 31.78 -33.98
CA GLN A 235 10.03 32.73 -35.09
C GLN A 235 10.00 34.14 -34.53
#